data_29db99a64aba988b55135e5a824d3692
#
_entry.id   29db99a64aba988b55135e5a824d3692
#
_cell.length_a   1.000
_cell.length_b   1.000
_cell.length_c   1.000
_cell.angle_alpha   90.00
_cell.angle_beta   90.00
_cell.angle_gamma   90.00
#
_symmetry.space_group_name_H-M   'P 1'
#
loop_
_entity.id
_entity.type
_entity.pdbx_description
1 polymer ?
#
loop_
_entity_poly.entity_id
_entity_poly.type
_entity_poly.pdbx_seq_one_letter_code
_entity_poly.pdbx_strand_id
1 'polypeptide(L)'
;LLLAPLLGLCLSASAAPLDEPLKPLPAVPQQNPLRVELGRQLFNETRLSVNNSLSCASCHRLGNGGADNKAFSIGFNGVPVTINTPSVFNSSLNFRQFWNGRADTLETQVHGVVQSPSEMGSNWEHVVEVLTADPAYQASFANAYPDGVTMTNVQSALATYERTLISANSRFD
;
A
#
# COMPACT_ATOMS: atom_id res chain seq x y z
N LEU A 1 -66.98 34.26 -0.17
CA LEU A 1 -65.67 34.11 0.52
C LEU A 1 -64.79 33.20 -0.35
N LEU A 2 -63.81 33.79 -1.06
CA LEU A 2 -62.82 33.09 -1.85
C LEU A 2 -61.56 32.90 -0.96
N LEU A 3 -61.20 31.66 -0.63
CA LEU A 3 -59.90 31.33 -0.04
C LEU A 3 -58.85 31.16 -1.15
N ALA A 4 -57.84 32.02 -1.14
CA ALA A 4 -56.66 31.85 -1.99
C ALA A 4 -55.64 30.90 -1.33
N PRO A 5 -55.08 29.92 -2.06
CA PRO A 5 -54.02 29.07 -1.50
C PRO A 5 -52.70 29.82 -1.41
N LEU A 6 -52.11 29.88 -0.22
CA LEU A 6 -50.73 30.29 -0.04
C LEU A 6 -49.80 29.18 -0.59
N LEU A 7 -49.18 29.41 -1.72
CA LEU A 7 -48.04 28.61 -2.18
C LEU A 7 -46.80 28.97 -1.34
N GLY A 8 -46.41 28.07 -0.43
CA GLY A 8 -45.13 28.20 0.29
C GLY A 8 -43.97 27.92 -0.66
N LEU A 9 -43.17 28.96 -1.00
CA LEU A 9 -41.88 28.79 -1.64
C LEU A 9 -40.89 28.16 -0.64
N CYS A 10 -40.60 26.87 -0.79
CA CYS A 10 -39.43 26.26 -0.14
C CYS A 10 -38.16 26.81 -0.81
N LEU A 11 -37.54 27.79 -0.19
CA LEU A 11 -36.16 28.19 -0.53
C LEU A 11 -35.21 27.08 -0.10
N SER A 12 -34.74 26.28 -1.05
CA SER A 12 -33.64 25.37 -0.86
C SER A 12 -32.38 26.21 -0.63
N ALA A 13 -31.97 26.34 0.63
CA ALA A 13 -30.66 26.92 0.97
C ALA A 13 -29.59 25.96 0.47
N SER A 14 -28.95 26.26 -0.64
CA SER A 14 -27.72 25.60 -1.07
C SER A 14 -26.62 26.07 -0.13
N ALA A 15 -26.23 25.21 0.80
CA ALA A 15 -25.06 25.48 1.63
C ALA A 15 -23.82 25.56 0.72
N ALA A 16 -23.13 26.70 0.73
CA ALA A 16 -21.83 26.80 0.09
C ALA A 16 -20.89 25.74 0.71
N PRO A 17 -20.07 25.05 -0.08
CA PRO A 17 -19.11 24.12 0.46
C PRO A 17 -18.20 24.87 1.44
N LEU A 18 -18.18 24.42 2.68
CA LEU A 18 -17.26 24.94 3.70
C LEU A 18 -15.83 24.61 3.23
N ASP A 19 -14.94 25.60 3.25
CA ASP A 19 -13.50 25.38 3.01
C ASP A 19 -12.89 24.77 4.29
N GLU A 20 -13.21 23.50 4.52
CA GLU A 20 -12.75 22.78 5.69
C GLU A 20 -11.27 22.35 5.51
N PRO A 21 -10.45 22.45 6.58
CA PRO A 21 -9.05 22.03 6.54
C PRO A 21 -8.91 20.53 6.33
N LEU A 22 -9.90 19.72 6.73
CA LEU A 22 -9.97 18.29 6.48
C LEU A 22 -10.88 18.05 5.29
N LYS A 23 -10.34 17.40 4.26
CA LYS A 23 -11.10 17.04 3.04
C LYS A 23 -11.21 15.52 2.95
N PRO A 24 -12.29 15.00 2.36
CA PRO A 24 -12.39 13.58 2.05
C PRO A 24 -11.17 13.10 1.27
N LEU A 25 -10.77 11.84 1.50
CA LEU A 25 -9.66 11.25 0.77
C LEU A 25 -9.93 11.28 -0.74
N PRO A 26 -8.91 11.55 -1.57
CA PRO A 26 -9.07 11.57 -3.01
C PRO A 26 -9.46 10.18 -3.53
N ALA A 27 -10.16 10.13 -4.66
CA ALA A 27 -10.42 8.86 -5.34
C ALA A 27 -9.09 8.16 -5.67
N VAL A 28 -9.07 6.83 -5.50
CA VAL A 28 -7.89 6.02 -5.85
C VAL A 28 -7.59 6.19 -7.34
N PRO A 29 -6.39 6.62 -7.72
CA PRO A 29 -6.01 6.66 -9.13
C PRO A 29 -6.07 5.26 -9.73
N GLN A 30 -6.65 5.16 -10.94
CA GLN A 30 -6.71 3.88 -11.64
C GLN A 30 -5.30 3.33 -11.87
N GLN A 31 -5.06 2.13 -11.36
CA GLN A 31 -3.79 1.42 -11.50
C GLN A 31 -3.89 0.37 -12.64
N ASN A 32 -2.74 0.00 -13.21
CA ASN A 32 -2.69 -1.10 -14.18
C ASN A 32 -3.03 -2.43 -13.47
N PRO A 33 -4.09 -3.15 -13.89
CA PRO A 33 -4.57 -4.33 -13.17
C PRO A 33 -3.55 -5.49 -13.14
N LEU A 34 -2.71 -5.63 -14.17
CA LEU A 34 -1.66 -6.65 -14.21
C LEU A 34 -0.57 -6.36 -13.16
N ARG A 35 -0.19 -5.09 -13.00
CA ARG A 35 0.77 -4.67 -11.98
C ARG A 35 0.19 -4.76 -10.57
N VAL A 36 -1.09 -4.47 -10.39
CA VAL A 36 -1.79 -4.64 -9.11
C VAL A 36 -1.79 -6.10 -8.68
N GLU A 37 -2.17 -7.01 -9.58
CA GLU A 37 -2.21 -8.44 -9.26
C GLU A 37 -0.81 -9.00 -8.98
N LEU A 38 0.18 -8.63 -9.78
CA LEU A 38 1.58 -8.99 -9.54
C LEU A 38 2.06 -8.45 -8.18
N GLY A 39 1.78 -7.19 -7.87
CA GLY A 39 2.11 -6.59 -6.58
C GLY A 39 1.44 -7.28 -5.40
N ARG A 40 0.18 -7.71 -5.56
CA ARG A 40 -0.55 -8.51 -4.56
C ARG A 40 0.14 -9.86 -4.29
N GLN A 41 0.60 -10.54 -5.34
CA GLN A 41 1.36 -11.79 -5.21
C GLN A 41 2.68 -11.54 -4.47
N LEU A 42 3.44 -10.54 -4.89
CA LEU A 42 4.72 -10.15 -4.27
C LEU A 42 4.55 -9.72 -2.80
N PHE A 43 3.47 -9.05 -2.46
CA PHE A 43 3.16 -8.65 -1.08
C PHE A 43 3.01 -9.84 -0.13
N ASN A 44 2.64 -11.01 -0.66
CA ASN A 44 2.51 -12.27 0.08
C ASN A 44 3.71 -13.22 -0.12
N GLU A 45 4.70 -12.83 -0.92
CA GLU A 45 5.83 -13.69 -1.30
C GLU A 45 6.92 -13.69 -0.21
N THR A 46 7.12 -14.84 0.42
CA THR A 46 8.10 -14.98 1.50
C THR A 46 9.55 -15.06 1.02
N ARG A 47 9.78 -15.46 -0.23
CA ARG A 47 11.13 -15.52 -0.85
C ARG A 47 11.77 -14.14 -1.04
N LEU A 48 11.05 -13.06 -0.77
CA LEU A 48 11.64 -11.73 -0.71
C LEU A 48 12.51 -11.53 0.54
N SER A 49 12.34 -12.34 1.58
CA SER A 49 13.23 -12.35 2.75
C SER A 49 14.35 -13.39 2.58
N VAL A 50 15.50 -13.14 3.21
CA VAL A 50 16.72 -13.93 3.03
C VAL A 50 16.56 -15.43 3.36
N ASN A 51 15.67 -15.76 4.29
CA ASN A 51 15.41 -17.14 4.73
C ASN A 51 14.01 -17.64 4.37
N ASN A 52 13.31 -16.98 3.47
CA ASN A 52 11.96 -17.30 3.00
C ASN A 52 10.88 -17.34 4.11
N SER A 53 11.09 -16.63 5.23
CA SER A 53 10.19 -16.69 6.39
C SER A 53 9.20 -15.55 6.47
N LEU A 54 9.47 -14.41 5.84
CA LEU A 54 8.66 -13.20 5.93
C LEU A 54 8.27 -12.66 4.54
N SER A 55 7.04 -12.18 4.49
CA SER A 55 6.53 -11.34 3.39
C SER A 55 6.06 -9.99 3.97
N CYS A 56 5.66 -9.04 3.11
CA CYS A 56 5.03 -7.79 3.56
C CYS A 56 3.79 -8.10 4.41
N ALA A 57 2.97 -9.07 3.99
CA ALA A 57 1.77 -9.50 4.71
C ALA A 57 2.06 -10.09 6.11
N SER A 58 3.28 -10.50 6.41
CA SER A 58 3.65 -10.99 7.74
C SER A 58 3.49 -9.92 8.81
N CYS A 59 3.85 -8.68 8.47
CA CYS A 59 3.76 -7.51 9.34
C CYS A 59 2.57 -6.60 8.99
N HIS A 60 2.17 -6.53 7.72
CA HIS A 60 1.08 -5.68 7.25
C HIS A 60 -0.19 -6.50 6.95
N ARG A 61 -0.82 -7.03 8.00
CA ARG A 61 -2.02 -7.88 7.88
C ARG A 61 -3.26 -7.02 7.53
N LEU A 62 -3.76 -7.16 6.32
CA LEU A 62 -4.90 -6.36 5.86
C LEU A 62 -6.15 -6.55 6.72
N GLY A 63 -6.40 -7.78 7.21
CA GLY A 63 -7.51 -8.08 8.13
C GLY A 63 -7.37 -7.45 9.53
N ASN A 64 -6.20 -6.91 9.87
CA ASN A 64 -5.91 -6.27 11.15
C ASN A 64 -5.61 -4.76 10.96
N GLY A 65 -6.25 -4.12 10.00
CA GLY A 65 -6.04 -2.69 9.75
C GLY A 65 -4.68 -2.39 9.08
N GLY A 66 -4.07 -3.38 8.39
CA GLY A 66 -2.80 -3.19 7.67
C GLY A 66 -1.56 -3.18 8.55
N ALA A 67 -1.64 -3.70 9.78
CA ALA A 67 -0.55 -3.86 10.75
C ALA A 67 -0.67 -5.22 11.47
N ASP A 68 0.33 -5.62 12.25
CA ASP A 68 0.31 -6.88 13.00
C ASP A 68 -0.22 -6.75 14.45
N ASN A 69 -0.58 -5.54 14.85
CA ASN A 69 -1.08 -5.19 16.19
C ASN A 69 -0.10 -5.49 17.34
N LYS A 70 1.20 -5.52 17.04
CA LYS A 70 2.26 -5.66 18.04
C LYS A 70 2.94 -4.34 18.29
N ALA A 71 3.53 -4.17 19.47
CA ALA A 71 4.40 -3.02 19.73
C ALA A 71 5.60 -3.00 18.77
N PHE A 72 6.16 -4.18 18.51
CA PHE A 72 7.27 -4.41 17.57
C PHE A 72 7.05 -5.71 16.83
N SER A 73 7.13 -5.67 15.51
CA SER A 73 7.11 -6.88 14.67
C SER A 73 8.35 -7.72 14.87
N ILE A 74 8.34 -8.96 14.39
CA ILE A 74 9.49 -9.88 14.48
C ILE A 74 10.14 -9.95 13.10
N GLY A 75 11.43 -9.64 13.04
CA GLY A 75 12.24 -9.74 11.83
C GLY A 75 12.58 -11.18 11.43
N PHE A 76 13.21 -11.36 10.26
CA PHE A 76 13.56 -12.67 9.70
C PHE A 76 14.44 -13.53 10.63
N ASN A 77 15.22 -12.90 11.50
CA ASN A 77 16.12 -13.53 12.47
C ASN A 77 15.44 -13.89 13.81
N GLY A 78 14.12 -13.69 13.94
CA GLY A 78 13.36 -13.93 15.15
C GLY A 78 13.48 -12.82 16.21
N VAL A 79 14.18 -11.71 15.90
CA VAL A 79 14.39 -10.58 16.82
C VAL A 79 13.33 -9.50 16.55
N PRO A 80 12.78 -8.88 17.61
CA PRO A 80 11.89 -7.73 17.43
C PRO A 80 12.59 -6.57 16.71
N VAL A 81 11.89 -5.96 15.75
CA VAL A 81 12.31 -4.68 15.16
C VAL A 81 12.19 -3.56 16.19
N THR A 82 12.86 -2.43 15.97
CA THR A 82 12.92 -1.34 16.96
C THR A 82 11.81 -0.31 16.82
N ILE A 83 10.97 -0.44 15.81
CA ILE A 83 9.91 0.54 15.49
C ILE A 83 8.60 -0.23 15.22
N ASN A 84 7.49 0.32 15.70
CA ASN A 84 6.15 -0.21 15.44
C ASN A 84 5.85 -0.21 13.94
N THR A 85 5.22 -1.29 13.45
CA THR A 85 4.76 -1.39 12.07
C THR A 85 3.51 -0.53 11.86
N PRO A 86 3.57 0.52 11.05
CA PRO A 86 2.41 1.36 10.75
C PRO A 86 1.44 0.62 9.84
N SER A 87 0.19 1.09 9.78
CA SER A 87 -0.75 0.61 8.78
C SER A 87 -0.24 0.86 7.36
N VAL A 88 -0.39 -0.13 6.47
CA VAL A 88 -0.15 0.02 5.03
C VAL A 88 -1.32 0.70 4.32
N PHE A 89 -2.52 0.75 4.95
CA PHE A 89 -3.65 1.49 4.38
C PHE A 89 -3.35 2.98 4.31
N ASN A 90 -3.73 3.59 3.20
CA ASN A 90 -3.54 5.01 2.90
C ASN A 90 -2.06 5.47 2.87
N SER A 91 -1.09 4.55 2.95
CA SER A 91 0.35 4.88 2.93
C SER A 91 0.77 5.65 1.68
N SER A 92 0.10 5.42 0.55
CA SER A 92 0.35 6.13 -0.71
C SER A 92 -0.01 7.63 -0.67
N LEU A 93 -0.79 8.07 0.33
CA LEU A 93 -1.16 9.47 0.54
C LEU A 93 -0.17 10.20 1.46
N ASN A 94 0.75 9.49 2.08
CA ASN A 94 1.79 10.10 2.88
C ASN A 94 2.80 10.84 1.99
N PHE A 95 3.20 12.04 2.40
CA PHE A 95 4.24 12.82 1.70
C PHE A 95 5.65 12.26 1.89
N ARG A 96 5.86 11.35 2.84
CA ARG A 96 7.08 10.60 3.15
C ARG A 96 6.73 9.25 3.73
N GLN A 97 7.63 8.27 3.55
CA GLN A 97 7.50 6.94 4.09
C GLN A 97 8.47 6.70 5.25
N PHE A 98 8.18 5.71 6.10
CA PHE A 98 8.75 5.46 7.42
C PHE A 98 8.43 6.56 8.45
N TRP A 99 8.47 6.20 9.73
CA TRP A 99 8.22 7.13 10.84
C TRP A 99 9.13 8.36 10.85
N ASN A 100 10.36 8.22 10.35
CA ASN A 100 11.35 9.32 10.26
C ASN A 100 11.40 10.00 8.88
N GLY A 101 10.51 9.65 7.97
CA GLY A 101 10.41 10.30 6.67
C GLY A 101 11.60 10.09 5.72
N ARG A 102 12.43 9.05 5.94
CA ARG A 102 13.67 8.85 5.19
C ARG A 102 13.48 8.38 3.74
N ALA A 103 12.29 7.96 3.35
CA ALA A 103 11.97 7.57 1.97
C ALA A 103 10.92 8.48 1.36
N ASP A 104 11.15 8.90 0.12
CA ASP A 104 10.29 9.83 -0.61
C ASP A 104 9.08 9.14 -1.26
N THR A 105 9.22 7.85 -1.60
CA THR A 105 8.22 7.08 -2.33
C THR A 105 8.03 5.70 -1.72
N LEU A 106 6.94 5.02 -2.08
CA LEU A 106 6.70 3.63 -1.71
C LEU A 106 7.80 2.71 -2.27
N GLU A 107 8.25 2.94 -3.51
CA GLU A 107 9.34 2.18 -4.13
C GLU A 107 10.63 2.26 -3.32
N THR A 108 10.99 3.46 -2.87
CA THR A 108 12.18 3.67 -2.02
C THR A 108 11.99 3.03 -0.64
N GLN A 109 10.77 3.02 -0.11
CA GLN A 109 10.45 2.37 1.16
C GLN A 109 10.63 0.85 1.04
N VAL A 110 10.06 0.22 0.02
CA VAL A 110 10.23 -1.21 -0.29
C VAL A 110 11.71 -1.58 -0.42
N HIS A 111 12.50 -0.73 -1.12
CA HIS A 111 13.94 -0.91 -1.23
C HIS A 111 14.61 -1.06 0.14
N GLY A 112 14.28 -0.16 1.06
CA GLY A 112 14.87 -0.14 2.40
C GLY A 112 14.49 -1.34 3.25
N VAL A 113 13.23 -1.78 3.20
CA VAL A 113 12.73 -2.92 4.02
C VAL A 113 13.35 -4.24 3.57
N VAL A 114 13.43 -4.49 2.25
CA VAL A 114 14.04 -5.72 1.72
C VAL A 114 15.48 -5.89 2.19
N GLN A 115 16.26 -4.81 2.20
CA GLN A 115 17.67 -4.84 2.59
C GLN A 115 17.91 -4.66 4.10
N SER A 116 16.87 -4.33 4.87
CA SER A 116 17.02 -4.08 6.30
C SER A 116 17.45 -5.36 7.06
N PRO A 117 18.59 -5.33 7.74
CA PRO A 117 19.09 -6.49 8.50
C PRO A 117 18.23 -6.83 9.72
N SER A 118 17.31 -5.98 10.11
CA SER A 118 16.35 -6.22 11.19
C SER A 118 14.96 -6.62 10.70
N GLU A 119 14.68 -6.51 9.39
CA GLU A 119 13.36 -6.77 8.81
C GLU A 119 13.41 -7.99 7.88
N MET A 120 13.69 -7.82 6.58
CA MET A 120 13.73 -8.94 5.62
C MET A 120 15.14 -9.50 5.38
N GLY A 121 16.21 -8.74 5.66
CA GLY A 121 17.60 -9.17 5.62
C GLY A 121 18.10 -9.65 4.27
N SER A 122 17.40 -9.34 3.20
CA SER A 122 17.67 -9.84 1.85
C SER A 122 18.54 -8.83 1.04
N ASN A 123 18.72 -9.12 -0.24
CA ASN A 123 19.31 -8.19 -1.21
C ASN A 123 18.60 -8.34 -2.55
N TRP A 124 18.80 -7.37 -3.43
CA TRP A 124 18.06 -7.32 -4.70
C TRP A 124 18.52 -8.35 -5.72
N GLU A 125 19.77 -8.77 -5.66
CA GLU A 125 20.31 -9.85 -6.50
C GLU A 125 19.57 -11.16 -6.20
N HIS A 126 19.44 -11.53 -4.92
CA HIS A 126 18.67 -12.68 -4.48
C HIS A 126 17.20 -12.61 -4.89
N VAL A 127 16.55 -11.47 -4.65
CA VAL A 127 15.13 -11.28 -5.01
C VAL A 127 14.91 -11.47 -6.51
N VAL A 128 15.73 -10.84 -7.35
CA VAL A 128 15.63 -10.99 -8.80
C VAL A 128 15.91 -12.42 -9.25
N GLU A 129 16.91 -13.09 -8.67
CA GLU A 129 17.25 -14.48 -8.97
C GLU A 129 16.08 -15.42 -8.68
N VAL A 130 15.52 -15.40 -7.47
CA VAL A 130 14.45 -16.33 -7.09
C VAL A 130 13.16 -16.10 -7.86
N LEU A 131 12.83 -14.85 -8.20
CA LEU A 131 11.67 -14.54 -9.01
C LEU A 131 11.88 -14.89 -10.49
N THR A 132 13.10 -14.72 -11.00
CA THR A 132 13.45 -15.11 -12.37
C THR A 132 13.50 -16.64 -12.52
N ALA A 133 13.86 -17.39 -11.48
CA ALA A 133 13.84 -18.85 -11.52
C ALA A 133 12.42 -19.46 -11.54
N ASP A 134 11.38 -18.65 -11.22
CA ASP A 134 9.99 -19.11 -11.17
C ASP A 134 9.25 -18.78 -12.48
N PRO A 135 8.85 -19.80 -13.28
CA PRO A 135 8.14 -19.56 -14.54
C PRO A 135 6.82 -18.79 -14.41
N ALA A 136 6.13 -18.92 -13.26
CA ALA A 136 4.88 -18.19 -13.02
C ALA A 136 5.15 -16.69 -12.83
N TYR A 137 6.21 -16.32 -12.08
CA TYR A 137 6.63 -14.94 -11.99
C TYR A 137 7.19 -14.39 -13.29
N GLN A 138 8.00 -15.17 -14.04
CA GLN A 138 8.47 -14.75 -15.36
C GLN A 138 7.30 -14.35 -16.26
N ALA A 139 6.26 -15.19 -16.35
CA ALA A 139 5.08 -14.90 -17.15
C ALA A 139 4.31 -13.67 -16.65
N SER A 140 4.13 -13.55 -15.33
CA SER A 140 3.44 -12.42 -14.73
C SER A 140 4.17 -11.10 -14.96
N PHE A 141 5.49 -11.09 -14.82
CA PHE A 141 6.32 -9.91 -15.11
C PHE A 141 6.31 -9.55 -16.58
N ALA A 142 6.47 -10.53 -17.51
CA ALA A 142 6.43 -10.29 -18.94
C ALA A 142 5.12 -9.63 -19.40
N ASN A 143 3.99 -9.99 -18.76
CA ASN A 143 2.69 -9.38 -19.03
C ASN A 143 2.54 -7.95 -18.46
N ALA A 144 3.23 -7.64 -17.37
CA ALA A 144 3.11 -6.35 -16.66
C ALA A 144 4.17 -5.33 -17.05
N TYR A 145 5.36 -5.80 -17.44
CA TYR A 145 6.55 -4.98 -17.72
C TYR A 145 7.34 -5.51 -18.92
N PRO A 146 7.67 -4.65 -19.91
CA PRO A 146 8.38 -5.07 -21.11
C PRO A 146 9.76 -5.69 -20.88
N ASP A 147 10.44 -5.27 -19.81
CA ASP A 147 11.79 -5.67 -19.42
C ASP A 147 11.82 -6.79 -18.35
N GLY A 148 10.65 -7.37 -18.04
CA GLY A 148 10.53 -8.55 -17.19
C GLY A 148 10.91 -8.32 -15.73
N VAL A 149 11.58 -9.31 -15.11
CA VAL A 149 11.95 -9.28 -13.68
C VAL A 149 13.18 -8.40 -13.49
N THR A 150 12.99 -7.23 -12.89
CA THR A 150 14.06 -6.33 -12.46
C THR A 150 13.76 -5.81 -11.05
N MET A 151 14.77 -5.36 -10.32
CA MET A 151 14.59 -4.68 -9.02
C MET A 151 13.52 -3.58 -9.11
N THR A 152 13.65 -2.70 -10.10
CA THR A 152 12.73 -1.57 -10.30
C THR A 152 11.30 -2.03 -10.53
N ASN A 153 11.08 -3.10 -11.30
CA ASN A 153 9.75 -3.62 -11.59
C ASN A 153 9.13 -4.31 -10.38
N VAL A 154 9.91 -5.01 -9.55
CA VAL A 154 9.44 -5.57 -8.28
C VAL A 154 8.98 -4.45 -7.33
N GLN A 155 9.79 -3.42 -7.16
CA GLN A 155 9.44 -2.25 -6.34
C GLN A 155 8.18 -1.55 -6.88
N SER A 156 8.12 -1.33 -8.19
CA SER A 156 6.97 -0.70 -8.86
C SER A 156 5.69 -1.52 -8.71
N ALA A 157 5.75 -2.84 -8.83
CA ALA A 157 4.58 -3.71 -8.67
C ALA A 157 4.05 -3.67 -7.22
N LEU A 158 4.93 -3.79 -6.23
CA LEU A 158 4.56 -3.68 -4.81
C LEU A 158 3.93 -2.32 -4.52
N ALA A 159 4.57 -1.22 -4.91
CA ALA A 159 4.06 0.13 -4.73
C ALA A 159 2.72 0.35 -5.47
N THR A 160 2.55 -0.26 -6.66
CA THR A 160 1.28 -0.19 -7.41
C THR A 160 0.15 -0.88 -6.65
N TYR A 161 0.42 -2.03 -6.05
CA TYR A 161 -0.56 -2.71 -5.20
C TYR A 161 -0.87 -1.88 -3.94
N GLU A 162 0.12 -1.37 -3.23
CA GLU A 162 -0.07 -0.54 -2.04
C GLU A 162 -0.90 0.72 -2.33
N ARG A 163 -0.78 1.32 -3.52
CA ARG A 163 -1.63 2.45 -3.96
C ARG A 163 -3.10 2.09 -4.07
N THR A 164 -3.45 0.81 -4.14
CA THR A 164 -4.85 0.36 -4.11
C THR A 164 -5.38 0.15 -2.70
N LEU A 165 -4.51 0.13 -1.69
CA LEU A 165 -4.88 -0.09 -0.29
C LEU A 165 -5.38 1.21 0.35
N ILE A 166 -6.47 1.74 -0.19
CA ILE A 166 -7.13 2.94 0.33
C ILE A 166 -8.34 2.53 1.17
N SER A 167 -8.39 3.07 2.39
CA SER A 167 -9.55 2.97 3.28
C SER A 167 -10.20 4.34 3.35
N ALA A 168 -11.35 4.49 2.71
CA ALA A 168 -12.15 5.71 2.63
C ALA A 168 -13.65 5.36 2.76
N ASN A 169 -14.48 6.38 2.84
CA ASN A 169 -15.94 6.26 2.96
C ASN A 169 -16.38 5.52 4.24
N SER A 170 -15.72 5.78 5.34
CA SER A 170 -16.21 5.37 6.65
C SER A 170 -17.43 6.21 7.04
N ARG A 171 -18.11 5.81 8.13
CA ARG A 171 -19.21 6.64 8.68
C ARG A 171 -18.76 8.00 9.20
N PHE A 172 -17.46 8.18 9.36
CA PHE A 172 -16.84 9.42 9.85
C PHE A 172 -16.50 10.37 8.68
N ASP A 173 -16.26 9.86 7.47
CA ASP A 173 -15.96 10.66 6.28
C ASP A 173 -17.24 11.28 5.71
#